data_234d4ab6494430d32a5833e84260e1f6
#
_entry.id   234d4ab6494430d32a5833e84260e1f6
#
_cell.length_a   1.000
_cell.length_b   1.000
_cell.length_c   1.000
_cell.angle_alpha   90.00
_cell.angle_beta   90.00
_cell.angle_gamma   90.00
#
_symmetry.space_group_name_H-M   'P 1'
#
loop_
_entity.id
_entity.type
_entity.pdbx_description
1 polymer ?
#
loop_
_entity_poly.entity_id
_entity_poly.type
_entity_poly.pdbx_seq_one_letter_code
_entity_poly.pdbx_strand_id
1 'polypeptide(L)'
;MKLTKILLAVLLLALLVLPAILPAAMVNAAIQMLIAALFACAFNLLCGQGGMLSFGHAAYFGVGSFATLHAMSALNGQGLLPTPLLPLIGAMGGFICGLCAGWFATKRAGVYFSMITLALAELLHSLAPHLNTLFGGEAGISSMRAPAWGLDFGDATQVYYLTLGWVVLSIALLYAFTLTPMGRLTFALRENGHRLQFLGYNVHRLRVLVFALSAMFAGIAGGLQALNLESANYVLFDMRFSAEVVLNTYIGGVNVFLGPVLGAALMTFFGNAASDLTQSWLLYQGLLFVLVMMFMPSGLAGLVLCWSAQIRRRGWLAIIPAAFSALLGAGVLSLAVVFLIETLQRVFSQDYQALLMTDQAWPAISLFGREWLPGALLTWATPLLLGGAGLLVLKLARHQWLRLLDDEPVVNAAALRPRVEGEQP
;
A
#
# COMPACT_ATOMS: atom_id res chain seq x y z
N MET A 1 -23.64 -10.35 6.25
CA MET A 1 -23.41 -9.39 7.35
C MET A 1 -22.80 -10.00 8.62
N LYS A 2 -23.31 -11.11 9.19
CA LYS A 2 -22.75 -11.71 10.43
C LYS A 2 -21.30 -12.19 10.25
N LEU A 3 -20.98 -12.91 9.18
CA LEU A 3 -19.64 -13.46 8.90
C LEU A 3 -18.57 -12.38 8.73
N THR A 4 -18.90 -11.29 8.02
CA THR A 4 -17.97 -10.16 7.82
C THR A 4 -17.64 -9.46 9.14
N LYS A 5 -18.63 -9.30 10.01
CA LYS A 5 -18.42 -8.72 11.35
C LYS A 5 -17.55 -9.62 12.23
N ILE A 6 -17.77 -10.96 12.15
CA ILE A 6 -16.95 -11.95 12.88
C ILE A 6 -15.51 -11.93 12.38
N LEU A 7 -15.28 -11.93 11.06
CA LEU A 7 -13.93 -11.84 10.48
C LEU A 7 -13.21 -10.56 10.90
N LEU A 8 -13.91 -9.44 10.92
CA LEU A 8 -13.35 -8.16 11.34
C LEU A 8 -13.01 -8.12 12.83
N ALA A 9 -13.86 -8.74 13.67
CA ALA A 9 -13.60 -8.90 15.12
C ALA A 9 -12.40 -9.83 15.38
N VAL A 10 -12.29 -10.94 14.63
CA VAL A 10 -11.15 -11.87 14.72
C VAL A 10 -9.84 -11.19 14.29
N LEU A 11 -9.89 -10.42 13.20
CA LEU A 11 -8.73 -9.64 12.74
C LEU A 11 -8.30 -8.62 13.80
N LEU A 12 -9.24 -7.91 14.40
CA LEU A 12 -8.95 -6.91 15.43
C LEU A 12 -8.38 -7.56 16.68
N LEU A 13 -8.92 -8.73 17.09
CA LEU A 13 -8.38 -9.52 18.19
C LEU A 13 -6.96 -10.01 17.88
N ALA A 14 -6.72 -10.50 16.66
CA ALA A 14 -5.39 -10.93 16.24
C ALA A 14 -4.38 -9.76 16.30
N LEU A 15 -4.76 -8.56 15.84
CA LEU A 15 -3.93 -7.36 15.94
C LEU A 15 -3.66 -6.94 17.39
N LEU A 16 -4.62 -7.12 18.30
CA LEU A 16 -4.43 -6.81 19.74
C LEU A 16 -3.44 -7.77 20.41
N VAL A 17 -3.45 -9.04 20.01
CA VAL A 17 -2.56 -10.07 20.61
C VAL A 17 -1.18 -10.09 19.94
N LEU A 18 -1.04 -9.53 18.75
CA LEU A 18 0.17 -9.58 17.93
C LEU A 18 1.47 -9.18 18.67
N PRO A 19 1.52 -8.04 19.41
CA PRO A 19 2.77 -7.63 20.07
C PRO A 19 3.18 -8.55 21.22
N ALA A 20 2.26 -9.34 21.78
CA ALA A 20 2.60 -10.32 22.81
C ALA A 20 3.31 -11.58 22.26
N ILE A 21 3.19 -11.83 20.97
CA ILE A 21 3.76 -13.01 20.29
C ILE A 21 5.05 -12.65 19.54
N LEU A 22 5.15 -11.41 19.03
CA LEU A 22 6.24 -10.99 18.18
C LEU A 22 7.45 -10.48 18.97
N PRO A 23 8.69 -10.74 18.51
CA PRO A 23 9.89 -10.08 19.03
C PRO A 23 9.86 -8.57 18.73
N ALA A 24 10.55 -7.77 19.54
CA ALA A 24 10.53 -6.30 19.48
C ALA A 24 10.84 -5.73 18.07
N ALA A 25 11.75 -6.34 17.32
CA ALA A 25 12.07 -5.94 15.95
C ALA A 25 10.85 -6.07 15.01
N MET A 26 10.07 -7.14 15.14
CA MET A 26 8.87 -7.36 14.33
C MET A 26 7.70 -6.48 14.78
N VAL A 27 7.66 -6.01 16.04
CA VAL A 27 6.66 -5.03 16.49
C VAL A 27 6.84 -3.72 15.74
N ASN A 28 8.07 -3.26 15.51
CA ASN A 28 8.35 -2.08 14.70
C ASN A 28 7.87 -2.24 13.24
N ALA A 29 8.11 -3.40 12.64
CA ALA A 29 7.59 -3.71 11.31
C ALA A 29 6.04 -3.68 11.27
N ALA A 30 5.39 -4.20 12.31
CA ALA A 30 3.94 -4.17 12.44
C ALA A 30 3.39 -2.72 12.58
N ILE A 31 4.10 -1.83 13.30
CA ILE A 31 3.75 -0.40 13.38
C ILE A 31 3.82 0.22 11.99
N GLN A 32 4.89 -0.02 11.23
CA GLN A 32 5.04 0.49 9.86
C GLN A 32 3.94 -0.04 8.93
N MET A 33 3.56 -1.32 9.06
CA MET A 33 2.44 -1.90 8.30
C MET A 33 1.11 -1.18 8.60
N LEU A 34 0.84 -0.86 9.87
CA LEU A 34 -0.36 -0.13 10.28
C LEU A 34 -0.37 1.30 9.72
N ILE A 35 0.75 2.01 9.79
CA ILE A 35 0.90 3.37 9.24
C ILE A 35 0.72 3.36 7.72
N ALA A 36 1.38 2.43 7.02
CA ALA A 36 1.23 2.27 5.58
C ALA A 36 -0.21 1.94 5.17
N ALA A 37 -0.91 1.10 5.96
CA ALA A 37 -2.32 0.78 5.75
C ALA A 37 -3.23 2.01 5.88
N LEU A 38 -3.01 2.86 6.89
CA LEU A 38 -3.75 4.12 7.03
C LEU A 38 -3.44 5.07 5.85
N PHE A 39 -2.17 5.21 5.49
CA PHE A 39 -1.75 6.07 4.38
C PHE A 39 -2.37 5.61 3.04
N ALA A 40 -2.38 4.30 2.77
CA ALA A 40 -3.03 3.74 1.60
C ALA A 40 -4.56 3.92 1.61
N CYS A 41 -5.22 3.81 2.77
CA CYS A 41 -6.65 4.13 2.90
C CYS A 41 -6.95 5.61 2.66
N ALA A 42 -6.11 6.50 3.18
CA ALA A 42 -6.21 7.94 2.96
C ALA A 42 -6.09 8.26 1.45
N PHE A 43 -5.10 7.67 0.78
CA PHE A 43 -4.93 7.79 -0.66
C PHE A 43 -6.12 7.21 -1.45
N ASN A 44 -6.69 6.09 -1.01
CA ASN A 44 -7.84 5.46 -1.65
C ASN A 44 -9.11 6.30 -1.58
N LEU A 45 -9.28 7.12 -0.55
CA LEU A 45 -10.37 8.10 -0.50
C LEU A 45 -10.31 9.03 -1.73
N LEU A 46 -9.11 9.47 -2.11
CA LEU A 46 -8.91 10.36 -3.25
C LEU A 46 -8.96 9.60 -4.58
N CYS A 47 -8.21 8.52 -4.71
CA CYS A 47 -8.06 7.75 -5.95
C CYS A 47 -9.24 6.82 -6.18
N GLY A 48 -9.55 5.96 -5.22
CA GLY A 48 -10.56 4.92 -5.37
C GLY A 48 -11.99 5.45 -5.36
N GLN A 49 -12.29 6.38 -4.49
CA GLN A 49 -13.65 6.94 -4.37
C GLN A 49 -13.82 8.21 -5.19
N GLY A 50 -12.85 9.13 -5.14
CA GLY A 50 -12.91 10.40 -5.85
C GLY A 50 -12.48 10.36 -7.32
N GLY A 51 -11.84 9.28 -7.78
CA GLY A 51 -11.32 9.15 -9.14
C GLY A 51 -10.17 10.10 -9.47
N MET A 52 -9.46 10.59 -8.44
CA MET A 52 -8.37 11.57 -8.58
C MET A 52 -7.03 10.91 -8.20
N LEU A 53 -6.19 10.61 -9.18
CA LEU A 53 -4.88 10.00 -8.98
C LEU A 53 -3.84 11.10 -8.66
N SER A 54 -3.34 11.13 -7.42
CA SER A 54 -2.31 12.06 -6.97
C SER A 54 -0.95 11.34 -6.87
N PHE A 55 0.10 11.88 -7.50
CA PHE A 55 1.47 11.42 -7.34
C PHE A 55 2.28 12.19 -6.30
N GLY A 56 1.66 13.15 -5.62
CA GLY A 56 2.31 13.95 -4.59
C GLY A 56 1.76 13.71 -3.19
N HIS A 57 1.21 12.53 -2.90
CA HIS A 57 0.52 12.31 -1.63
C HIS A 57 1.46 12.21 -0.43
N ALA A 58 2.73 11.83 -0.67
CA ALA A 58 3.81 11.84 0.33
C ALA A 58 4.07 13.23 0.93
N ALA A 59 3.80 14.31 0.18
CA ALA A 59 3.94 15.67 0.68
C ALA A 59 3.09 15.93 1.94
N TYR A 60 1.85 15.46 1.98
CA TYR A 60 0.94 15.65 3.11
C TYR A 60 1.29 14.74 4.29
N PHE A 61 1.79 13.56 4.00
CA PHE A 61 2.36 12.66 5.01
C PHE A 61 3.60 13.31 5.66
N GLY A 62 4.54 13.82 4.86
CA GLY A 62 5.73 14.51 5.35
C GLY A 62 5.39 15.76 6.16
N VAL A 63 4.50 16.63 5.66
CA VAL A 63 4.03 17.81 6.41
C VAL A 63 3.43 17.43 7.74
N GLY A 64 2.60 16.35 7.78
CA GLY A 64 2.04 15.81 9.02
C GLY A 64 3.11 15.33 10.00
N SER A 65 4.15 14.65 9.50
CA SER A 65 5.32 14.22 10.27
C SER A 65 6.05 15.41 10.93
N PHE A 66 6.42 16.40 10.13
CA PHE A 66 7.11 17.58 10.63
C PHE A 66 6.27 18.41 11.58
N ALA A 67 4.97 18.60 11.30
CA ALA A 67 4.07 19.31 12.20
C ALA A 67 3.98 18.61 13.57
N THR A 68 3.93 17.28 13.58
CA THR A 68 3.92 16.48 14.80
C THR A 68 5.23 16.61 15.58
N LEU A 69 6.41 16.58 14.92
CA LEU A 69 7.70 16.74 15.56
C LEU A 69 7.90 18.15 16.14
N HIS A 70 7.48 19.18 15.42
CA HIS A 70 7.48 20.54 15.98
C HIS A 70 6.59 20.65 17.21
N ALA A 71 5.40 20.04 17.19
CA ALA A 71 4.55 20.00 18.37
C ALA A 71 5.20 19.20 19.51
N MET A 72 5.85 18.09 19.21
CA MET A 72 6.62 17.32 20.19
C MET A 72 7.72 18.17 20.83
N SER A 73 8.53 18.84 20.05
CA SER A 73 9.65 19.66 20.56
C SER A 73 9.17 20.89 21.32
N ALA A 74 8.08 21.54 20.90
CA ALA A 74 7.55 22.75 21.54
C ALA A 74 6.76 22.44 22.82
N LEU A 75 6.08 21.29 22.90
CA LEU A 75 5.17 20.97 23.99
C LEU A 75 5.74 19.93 24.96
N ASN A 76 6.85 19.28 24.59
CA ASN A 76 7.61 18.38 25.47
C ASN A 76 8.16 19.16 26.67
N GLY A 77 7.55 19.00 27.82
CA GLY A 77 7.92 19.66 29.04
C GLY A 77 6.91 20.69 29.56
N GLN A 78 5.96 21.14 28.73
CA GLN A 78 4.91 22.06 29.17
C GLN A 78 3.59 21.38 29.57
N GLY A 79 3.47 20.06 29.33
CA GLY A 79 2.28 19.27 29.70
C GLY A 79 0.98 19.67 28.97
N LEU A 80 1.05 20.55 27.97
CA LEU A 80 -0.10 21.13 27.28
C LEU A 80 -0.80 20.13 26.34
N LEU A 81 -0.05 19.26 25.67
CA LEU A 81 -0.62 18.23 24.80
C LEU A 81 0.08 16.88 25.07
N PRO A 82 -0.67 15.88 25.54
CA PRO A 82 -0.10 14.55 25.77
C PRO A 82 0.24 13.85 24.47
N THR A 83 1.30 13.05 24.44
CA THR A 83 1.82 12.29 23.32
C THR A 83 0.74 11.58 22.49
N PRO A 84 -0.30 10.95 23.06
CA PRO A 84 -1.35 10.31 22.27
C PRO A 84 -2.18 11.23 21.38
N LEU A 85 -2.21 12.54 21.65
CA LEU A 85 -2.99 13.50 20.85
C LEU A 85 -2.16 14.21 19.77
N LEU A 86 -0.85 14.02 19.73
CA LEU A 86 0.04 14.65 18.75
C LEU A 86 -0.32 14.35 17.28
N PRO A 87 -0.83 13.16 16.90
CA PRO A 87 -1.26 12.91 15.52
C PRO A 87 -2.37 13.85 15.03
N LEU A 88 -3.12 14.52 15.94
CA LEU A 88 -4.08 15.58 15.56
C LEU A 88 -3.39 16.81 14.97
N ILE A 89 -2.19 17.15 15.44
CA ILE A 89 -1.40 18.25 14.85
C ILE A 89 -0.94 17.86 13.43
N GLY A 90 -0.52 16.59 13.25
CA GLY A 90 -0.23 16.03 11.92
C GLY A 90 -1.45 16.09 10.99
N ALA A 91 -2.64 15.76 11.52
CA ALA A 91 -3.91 15.88 10.80
C ALA A 91 -4.19 17.33 10.35
N MET A 92 -4.01 18.30 11.25
CA MET A 92 -4.19 19.72 10.94
C MET A 92 -3.19 20.19 9.87
N GLY A 93 -1.91 19.86 10.01
CA GLY A 93 -0.89 20.19 9.02
C GLY A 93 -1.23 19.62 7.64
N GLY A 94 -1.56 18.32 7.58
CA GLY A 94 -2.00 17.67 6.35
C GLY A 94 -3.26 18.29 5.77
N PHE A 95 -4.27 18.61 6.59
CA PHE A 95 -5.52 19.22 6.16
C PHE A 95 -5.30 20.62 5.54
N ILE A 96 -4.58 21.50 6.24
CA ILE A 96 -4.32 22.87 5.78
C ILE A 96 -3.50 22.86 4.48
N CYS A 97 -2.42 22.10 4.45
CA CYS A 97 -1.60 21.94 3.25
C CYS A 97 -2.40 21.32 2.10
N GLY A 98 -3.20 20.29 2.39
CA GLY A 98 -4.08 19.63 1.44
C GLY A 98 -5.18 20.56 0.91
N LEU A 99 -5.70 21.46 1.73
CA LEU A 99 -6.71 22.45 1.33
C LEU A 99 -6.09 23.48 0.36
N CYS A 100 -4.91 23.98 0.68
CA CYS A 100 -4.16 24.92 -0.18
C CYS A 100 -3.80 24.26 -1.53
N ALA A 101 -3.13 23.10 -1.49
CA ALA A 101 -2.72 22.38 -2.69
C ALA A 101 -3.92 21.89 -3.51
N GLY A 102 -4.95 21.37 -2.84
CA GLY A 102 -6.20 20.94 -3.46
C GLY A 102 -6.91 22.05 -4.20
N TRP A 103 -6.92 23.26 -3.65
CA TRP A 103 -7.52 24.43 -4.32
C TRP A 103 -6.88 24.72 -5.68
N PHE A 104 -5.56 24.58 -5.80
CA PHE A 104 -4.85 24.78 -7.07
C PHE A 104 -4.95 23.56 -7.98
N ALA A 105 -4.65 22.37 -7.47
CA ALA A 105 -4.54 21.16 -8.26
C ALA A 105 -5.88 20.71 -8.86
N THR A 106 -6.97 20.81 -8.09
CA THR A 106 -8.29 20.32 -8.53
C THR A 106 -9.02 21.20 -9.55
N LYS A 107 -8.43 22.35 -9.93
CA LYS A 107 -8.91 23.16 -11.07
C LYS A 107 -8.81 22.40 -12.40
N ARG A 108 -7.92 21.43 -12.48
CA ARG A 108 -7.76 20.52 -13.62
C ARG A 108 -8.13 19.10 -13.20
N ALA A 109 -8.43 18.26 -14.18
CA ALA A 109 -8.80 16.86 -13.95
C ALA A 109 -7.91 15.92 -14.76
N GLY A 110 -7.94 14.63 -14.43
CA GLY A 110 -7.19 13.59 -15.13
C GLY A 110 -5.69 13.76 -14.96
N VAL A 111 -4.93 13.54 -16.02
CA VAL A 111 -3.46 13.56 -16.03
C VAL A 111 -2.88 14.90 -15.56
N TYR A 112 -3.52 16.02 -15.91
CA TYR A 112 -3.06 17.34 -15.48
C TYR A 112 -3.10 17.52 -13.96
N PHE A 113 -4.14 16.98 -13.30
CA PHE A 113 -4.22 16.97 -11.85
C PHE A 113 -3.05 16.17 -11.24
N SER A 114 -2.77 14.99 -11.79
CA SER A 114 -1.67 14.13 -11.31
C SER A 114 -0.30 14.81 -11.46
N MET A 115 -0.07 15.51 -12.58
CA MET A 115 1.17 16.25 -12.83
C MET A 115 1.32 17.44 -11.86
N ILE A 116 0.24 18.19 -11.60
CA ILE A 116 0.28 19.33 -10.65
C ILE A 116 0.58 18.83 -9.24
N THR A 117 -0.03 17.74 -8.80
CA THR A 117 0.25 17.17 -7.47
C THR A 117 1.69 16.68 -7.33
N LEU A 118 2.24 16.07 -8.40
CA LEU A 118 3.64 15.68 -8.46
C LEU A 118 4.55 16.91 -8.36
N ALA A 119 4.31 17.95 -9.16
CA ALA A 119 5.12 19.17 -9.15
C ALA A 119 5.10 19.87 -7.78
N LEU A 120 3.95 19.86 -7.08
CA LEU A 120 3.85 20.42 -5.72
C LEU A 120 4.66 19.60 -4.69
N ALA A 121 4.69 18.26 -4.82
CA ALA A 121 5.50 17.41 -3.96
C ALA A 121 7.00 17.61 -4.22
N GLU A 122 7.42 17.66 -5.49
CA GLU A 122 8.80 17.93 -5.88
C GLU A 122 9.27 19.33 -5.45
N LEU A 123 8.37 20.32 -5.48
CA LEU A 123 8.66 21.65 -4.93
C LEU A 123 8.97 21.55 -3.43
N LEU A 124 8.17 20.84 -2.66
CA LEU A 124 8.41 20.64 -1.22
C LEU A 124 9.69 19.83 -0.98
N HIS A 125 9.92 18.76 -1.74
CA HIS A 125 11.13 17.94 -1.65
C HIS A 125 12.40 18.76 -1.90
N SER A 126 12.41 19.59 -2.96
CA SER A 126 13.54 20.45 -3.30
C SER A 126 13.72 21.62 -2.33
N LEU A 127 12.64 22.13 -1.76
CA LEU A 127 12.68 23.29 -0.85
C LEU A 127 13.04 22.89 0.59
N ALA A 128 12.66 21.71 1.03
CA ALA A 128 12.81 21.25 2.41
C ALA A 128 14.26 21.29 2.93
N PRO A 129 15.30 20.88 2.18
CA PRO A 129 16.70 20.97 2.63
C PRO A 129 17.17 22.41 2.88
N HIS A 130 16.55 23.39 2.23
CA HIS A 130 16.93 24.80 2.34
C HIS A 130 16.19 25.55 3.46
N LEU A 131 15.10 25.00 3.98
CA LEU A 131 14.29 25.59 5.06
C LEU A 131 14.66 24.99 6.42
N ASN A 132 15.82 25.35 6.94
CA ASN A 132 16.37 24.83 8.20
C ASN A 132 15.42 24.98 9.40
N THR A 133 14.68 26.10 9.49
CA THR A 133 13.75 26.37 10.59
C THR A 133 12.50 25.49 10.58
N LEU A 134 12.02 25.07 9.40
CA LEU A 134 10.81 24.29 9.23
C LEU A 134 11.07 22.80 9.10
N PHE A 135 12.13 22.43 8.40
CA PHE A 135 12.42 21.03 8.05
C PHE A 135 13.77 20.52 8.57
N GLY A 136 14.53 21.37 9.28
CA GLY A 136 15.84 20.98 9.84
C GLY A 136 16.95 20.82 8.82
N GLY A 137 16.74 21.26 7.56
CA GLY A 137 17.70 21.09 6.48
C GLY A 137 17.89 19.65 6.04
N GLU A 138 19.09 19.28 5.64
CA GLU A 138 19.43 17.91 5.22
C GLU A 138 19.38 16.90 6.37
N ALA A 139 19.73 17.31 7.59
CA ALA A 139 19.74 16.46 8.78
C ALA A 139 18.33 16.08 9.27
N GLY A 140 17.32 16.91 8.94
CA GLY A 140 15.96 16.75 9.43
C GLY A 140 15.79 17.23 10.88
N ILE A 141 14.67 16.86 11.48
CA ILE A 141 14.30 17.19 12.86
C ILE A 141 14.13 15.90 13.64
N SER A 142 14.60 15.88 14.88
CA SER A 142 14.36 14.80 15.84
C SER A 142 13.83 15.34 17.15
N SER A 143 12.94 14.62 17.80
CA SER A 143 12.38 14.93 19.11
C SER A 143 11.97 13.66 19.82
N MET A 144 12.32 13.50 21.08
CA MET A 144 11.96 12.32 21.89
C MET A 144 10.51 12.39 22.37
N ARG A 145 9.89 11.25 22.45
CA ARG A 145 8.53 11.08 23.01
C ARG A 145 8.55 11.31 24.52
N ALA A 146 7.61 12.08 25.04
CA ALA A 146 7.42 12.22 26.48
C ALA A 146 6.42 11.18 26.99
N PRO A 147 6.63 10.63 28.20
CA PRO A 147 5.62 9.81 28.85
C PRO A 147 4.36 10.65 29.10
N ALA A 148 3.18 10.04 28.92
CA ALA A 148 1.90 10.72 29.12
C ALA A 148 0.87 9.73 29.66
N TRP A 149 -0.04 10.21 30.51
CA TRP A 149 -1.12 9.41 31.13
C TRP A 149 -0.63 8.18 31.90
N GLY A 150 0.59 8.20 32.43
CA GLY A 150 1.20 7.06 33.14
C GLY A 150 1.72 5.94 32.18
N LEU A 151 1.73 6.18 30.90
CA LEU A 151 2.30 5.29 29.91
C LEU A 151 3.69 5.78 29.49
N ASP A 152 4.64 4.85 29.37
CA ASP A 152 5.99 5.13 28.88
C ASP A 152 6.09 4.78 27.40
N PHE A 153 5.95 5.78 26.53
CA PHE A 153 6.06 5.59 25.09
C PHE A 153 7.49 5.29 24.60
N GLY A 154 8.46 5.10 25.48
CA GLY A 154 9.76 4.51 25.15
C GLY A 154 9.65 3.06 24.71
N ASP A 155 8.64 2.32 25.20
CA ASP A 155 8.38 0.94 24.79
C ASP A 155 7.65 0.88 23.44
N ALA A 156 8.20 0.09 22.50
CA ALA A 156 7.61 -0.15 21.17
C ALA A 156 6.19 -0.74 21.25
N THR A 157 5.89 -1.54 22.26
CA THR A 157 4.57 -2.13 22.47
C THR A 157 3.50 -1.07 22.72
N GLN A 158 3.82 -0.05 23.51
CA GLN A 158 2.88 1.04 23.77
C GLN A 158 2.66 1.93 22.55
N VAL A 159 3.70 2.17 21.76
CA VAL A 159 3.60 2.87 20.46
C VAL A 159 2.76 2.08 19.48
N TYR A 160 2.89 0.75 19.49
CA TYR A 160 2.04 -0.12 18.66
C TYR A 160 0.56 0.05 19.02
N TYR A 161 0.18 -0.03 20.29
CA TYR A 161 -1.23 0.14 20.69
C TYR A 161 -1.75 1.53 20.40
N LEU A 162 -0.94 2.57 20.59
CA LEU A 162 -1.27 3.93 20.20
C LEU A 162 -1.56 4.02 18.71
N THR A 163 -0.64 3.49 17.89
CA THR A 163 -0.78 3.47 16.43
C THR A 163 -2.00 2.67 15.99
N LEU A 164 -2.21 1.48 16.57
CA LEU A 164 -3.38 0.65 16.29
C LEU A 164 -4.68 1.40 16.59
N GLY A 165 -4.76 2.08 17.74
CA GLY A 165 -5.93 2.87 18.12
C GLY A 165 -6.24 3.98 17.10
N TRP A 166 -5.24 4.76 16.70
CA TRP A 166 -5.38 5.80 15.69
C TRP A 166 -5.74 5.26 14.32
N VAL A 167 -5.11 4.17 13.88
CA VAL A 167 -5.38 3.54 12.58
C VAL A 167 -6.80 3.01 12.52
N VAL A 168 -7.25 2.29 13.55
CA VAL A 168 -8.63 1.76 13.62
C VAL A 168 -9.64 2.90 13.65
N LEU A 169 -9.41 3.94 14.46
CA LEU A 169 -10.27 5.13 14.52
C LEU A 169 -10.33 5.83 13.15
N SER A 170 -9.19 6.07 12.52
CA SER A 170 -9.11 6.77 11.24
C SER A 170 -9.78 5.99 10.11
N ILE A 171 -9.56 4.67 10.03
CA ILE A 171 -10.24 3.80 9.06
C ILE A 171 -11.74 3.77 9.31
N ALA A 172 -12.19 3.73 10.57
CA ALA A 172 -13.60 3.79 10.92
C ALA A 172 -14.22 5.13 10.51
N LEU A 173 -13.53 6.26 10.73
CA LEU A 173 -13.98 7.59 10.29
C LEU A 173 -14.03 7.71 8.76
N LEU A 174 -13.02 7.19 8.05
CA LEU A 174 -13.01 7.11 6.59
C LEU A 174 -14.20 6.28 6.09
N TYR A 175 -14.47 5.13 6.71
CA TYR A 175 -15.62 4.30 6.36
C TYR A 175 -16.94 5.02 6.64
N ALA A 176 -17.07 5.65 7.80
CA ALA A 176 -18.25 6.45 8.13
C ALA A 176 -18.48 7.59 7.13
N PHE A 177 -17.40 8.26 6.69
CA PHE A 177 -17.48 9.27 5.64
C PHE A 177 -18.09 8.73 4.34
N THR A 178 -17.73 7.51 3.92
CA THR A 178 -18.29 6.91 2.71
C THR A 178 -19.80 6.69 2.77
N LEU A 179 -20.35 6.54 3.96
CA LEU A 179 -21.80 6.38 4.18
C LEU A 179 -22.56 7.71 4.18
N THR A 180 -21.86 8.83 4.35
CA THR A 180 -22.47 10.19 4.34
C THR A 180 -22.94 10.59 2.93
N PRO A 181 -23.85 11.56 2.81
CA PRO A 181 -24.22 12.12 1.50
C PRO A 181 -22.99 12.65 0.73
N MET A 182 -22.01 13.27 1.43
CA MET A 182 -20.79 13.78 0.80
C MET A 182 -19.92 12.64 0.25
N GLY A 183 -19.80 11.52 0.97
CA GLY A 183 -19.09 10.34 0.50
C GLY A 183 -19.76 9.72 -0.74
N ARG A 184 -21.09 9.72 -0.81
CA ARG A 184 -21.81 9.27 -2.02
C ARG A 184 -21.61 10.21 -3.20
N LEU A 185 -21.54 11.52 -2.96
CA LEU A 185 -21.22 12.51 -4.00
C LEU A 185 -19.78 12.34 -4.52
N THR A 186 -18.82 11.95 -3.67
CA THR A 186 -17.45 11.62 -4.14
C THR A 186 -17.44 10.43 -5.09
N PHE A 187 -18.24 9.42 -4.82
CA PHE A 187 -18.37 8.27 -5.73
C PHE A 187 -19.01 8.68 -7.07
N ALA A 188 -20.07 9.49 -7.02
CA ALA A 188 -20.69 10.05 -8.20
C ALA A 188 -19.74 10.97 -9.00
N LEU A 189 -18.82 11.67 -8.32
CA LEU A 189 -17.78 12.49 -8.93
C LEU A 189 -16.82 11.66 -9.80
N ARG A 190 -16.45 10.47 -9.32
CA ARG A 190 -15.63 9.51 -10.08
C ARG A 190 -16.31 9.04 -11.35
N GLU A 191 -17.61 8.78 -11.29
CA GLU A 191 -18.36 8.28 -12.44
C GLU A 191 -18.57 9.38 -13.49
N ASN A 192 -19.13 10.52 -13.09
CA ASN A 192 -19.38 11.63 -14.02
C ASN A 192 -19.52 12.99 -13.29
N GLY A 193 -18.44 13.78 -13.27
CA GLY A 193 -18.44 15.10 -12.66
C GLY A 193 -19.37 16.11 -13.36
N HIS A 194 -19.61 15.98 -14.68
CA HIS A 194 -20.53 16.87 -15.40
C HIS A 194 -21.98 16.67 -14.96
N ARG A 195 -22.40 15.41 -14.71
CA ARG A 195 -23.75 15.13 -14.17
C ARG A 195 -23.97 15.85 -12.84
N LEU A 196 -22.95 15.89 -11.95
CA LEU A 196 -23.04 16.62 -10.68
C LEU A 196 -23.19 18.14 -10.89
N GLN A 197 -22.52 18.71 -11.90
CA GLN A 197 -22.67 20.13 -12.23
C GLN A 197 -24.11 20.46 -12.68
N PHE A 198 -24.72 19.61 -13.51
CA PHE A 198 -26.12 19.78 -13.94
C PHE A 198 -27.10 19.66 -12.76
N LEU A 199 -26.76 18.90 -11.72
CA LEU A 199 -27.53 18.81 -10.48
C LEU A 199 -27.28 20.01 -9.53
N GLY A 200 -26.47 21.00 -9.93
CA GLY A 200 -26.19 22.21 -9.16
C GLY A 200 -25.03 22.09 -8.15
N TYR A 201 -24.31 20.98 -8.11
CA TYR A 201 -23.18 20.83 -7.20
C TYR A 201 -21.92 21.50 -7.73
N ASN A 202 -21.18 22.18 -6.85
CA ASN A 202 -19.87 22.74 -7.18
C ASN A 202 -18.80 21.63 -7.13
N VAL A 203 -18.49 21.06 -8.29
CA VAL A 203 -17.54 19.95 -8.45
C VAL A 203 -16.13 20.33 -7.97
N HIS A 204 -15.70 21.60 -8.17
CA HIS A 204 -14.38 22.04 -7.71
C HIS A 204 -14.29 22.01 -6.18
N ARG A 205 -15.28 22.58 -5.48
CA ARG A 205 -15.32 22.58 -4.01
C ARG A 205 -15.35 21.14 -3.45
N LEU A 206 -16.12 20.27 -4.10
CA LEU A 206 -16.18 18.86 -3.70
C LEU A 206 -14.82 18.17 -3.85
N ARG A 207 -14.11 18.38 -4.97
CA ARG A 207 -12.76 17.86 -5.19
C ARG A 207 -11.77 18.37 -4.15
N VAL A 208 -11.79 19.68 -3.86
CA VAL A 208 -10.94 20.30 -2.83
C VAL A 208 -11.19 19.66 -1.46
N LEU A 209 -12.46 19.47 -1.07
CA LEU A 209 -12.81 18.87 0.21
C LEU A 209 -12.29 17.44 0.32
N VAL A 210 -12.52 16.60 -0.70
CA VAL A 210 -12.05 15.21 -0.71
C VAL A 210 -10.53 15.14 -0.64
N PHE A 211 -9.86 16.04 -1.38
CA PHE A 211 -8.40 16.14 -1.35
C PHE A 211 -7.88 16.53 0.04
N ALA A 212 -8.48 17.55 0.66
CA ALA A 212 -8.09 18.00 1.99
C ALA A 212 -8.35 16.93 3.07
N LEU A 213 -9.46 16.20 2.99
CA LEU A 213 -9.74 15.08 3.90
C LEU A 213 -8.73 13.94 3.70
N SER A 214 -8.43 13.57 2.47
CA SER A 214 -7.40 12.57 2.16
C SER A 214 -6.03 12.98 2.70
N ALA A 215 -5.64 14.24 2.50
CA ALA A 215 -4.40 14.80 3.03
C ALA A 215 -4.38 14.87 4.57
N MET A 216 -5.53 15.10 5.21
CA MET A 216 -5.67 15.06 6.67
C MET A 216 -5.33 13.69 7.23
N PHE A 217 -5.89 12.62 6.67
CA PHE A 217 -5.60 11.25 7.11
C PHE A 217 -4.17 10.82 6.75
N ALA A 218 -3.63 11.30 5.63
CA ALA A 218 -2.21 11.14 5.31
C ALA A 218 -1.32 11.84 6.35
N GLY A 219 -1.73 13.03 6.82
CA GLY A 219 -1.07 13.75 7.89
C GLY A 219 -1.11 13.03 9.24
N ILE A 220 -2.22 12.33 9.58
CA ILE A 220 -2.27 11.45 10.76
C ILE A 220 -1.25 10.31 10.62
N ALA A 221 -1.20 9.66 9.46
CA ALA A 221 -0.23 8.59 9.20
C ALA A 221 1.22 9.09 9.32
N GLY A 222 1.52 10.30 8.80
CA GLY A 222 2.80 10.98 8.96
C GLY A 222 3.11 11.31 10.43
N GLY A 223 2.13 11.79 11.19
CA GLY A 223 2.28 12.04 12.61
C GLY A 223 2.58 10.78 13.42
N LEU A 224 1.95 9.66 13.09
CA LEU A 224 2.25 8.36 13.69
C LEU A 224 3.65 7.87 13.32
N GLN A 225 4.10 8.11 12.08
CA GLN A 225 5.48 7.82 11.65
C GLN A 225 6.49 8.64 12.44
N ALA A 226 6.23 9.93 12.65
CA ALA A 226 7.07 10.79 13.47
C ALA A 226 7.14 10.31 14.92
N LEU A 227 6.04 9.85 15.49
CA LEU A 227 6.02 9.23 16.82
C LEU A 227 6.78 7.91 16.86
N ASN A 228 6.74 7.12 15.80
CA ASN A 228 7.45 5.83 15.74
C ASN A 228 8.95 6.02 15.63
N LEU A 229 9.42 6.90 14.73
CA LEU A 229 10.84 7.09 14.42
C LEU A 229 11.52 8.19 15.26
N GLU A 230 10.74 9.05 15.93
CA GLU A 230 11.23 10.22 16.67
C GLU A 230 12.05 11.20 15.79
N SER A 231 11.93 11.06 14.48
CA SER A 231 12.67 11.85 13.49
C SER A 231 11.88 11.96 12.18
N ALA A 232 12.10 13.05 11.46
CA ALA A 232 11.68 13.23 10.09
C ALA A 232 12.75 13.99 9.30
N ASN A 233 12.93 13.59 8.07
CA ASN A 233 13.83 14.22 7.12
C ASN A 233 13.12 14.51 5.79
N TYR A 234 13.75 15.28 4.91
CA TYR A 234 13.18 15.67 3.61
C TYR A 234 12.87 14.49 2.67
N VAL A 235 13.46 13.32 2.89
CA VAL A 235 13.20 12.09 2.11
C VAL A 235 11.74 11.66 2.18
N LEU A 236 11.01 12.05 3.24
CA LEU A 236 9.56 11.80 3.33
C LEU A 236 8.74 12.48 2.21
N PHE A 237 9.29 13.49 1.55
CA PHE A 237 8.66 14.16 0.40
C PHE A 237 9.02 13.52 -0.95
N ASP A 238 9.96 12.56 -0.99
CA ASP A 238 10.41 11.91 -2.21
C ASP A 238 9.23 11.28 -2.98
N MET A 239 9.28 11.39 -4.30
CA MET A 239 8.33 10.77 -5.22
C MET A 239 8.22 9.25 -5.01
N ARG A 240 9.32 8.59 -4.62
CA ARG A 240 9.32 7.14 -4.33
C ARG A 240 8.28 6.78 -3.27
N PHE A 241 8.17 7.60 -2.22
CA PHE A 241 7.21 7.38 -1.14
C PHE A 241 5.75 7.56 -1.62
N SER A 242 5.52 8.54 -2.52
CA SER A 242 4.23 8.69 -3.21
C SER A 242 3.93 7.51 -4.13
N ALA A 243 4.92 7.01 -4.87
CA ALA A 243 4.76 5.86 -5.75
C ALA A 243 4.43 4.59 -4.95
N GLU A 244 5.08 4.38 -3.80
CA GLU A 244 4.83 3.24 -2.94
C GLU A 244 3.38 3.17 -2.46
N VAL A 245 2.79 4.28 -2.00
CA VAL A 245 1.39 4.28 -1.57
C VAL A 245 0.43 4.01 -2.73
N VAL A 246 0.75 4.49 -3.94
CA VAL A 246 -0.01 4.17 -5.15
C VAL A 246 0.04 2.67 -5.40
N LEU A 247 1.25 2.07 -5.44
CA LEU A 247 1.45 0.63 -5.65
C LEU A 247 0.69 -0.19 -4.61
N ASN A 248 0.84 0.13 -3.33
CA ASN A 248 0.17 -0.55 -2.22
C ASN A 248 -1.35 -0.51 -2.36
N THR A 249 -1.89 0.64 -2.76
CA THR A 249 -3.34 0.81 -2.96
C THR A 249 -3.86 0.00 -4.15
N TYR A 250 -3.16 0.00 -5.27
CA TYR A 250 -3.57 -0.75 -6.47
C TYR A 250 -3.41 -2.26 -6.27
N ILE A 251 -2.30 -2.73 -5.68
CA ILE A 251 -2.11 -4.14 -5.34
C ILE A 251 -3.21 -4.62 -4.40
N GLY A 252 -3.55 -3.80 -3.40
CA GLY A 252 -4.63 -4.12 -2.46
C GLY A 252 -6.00 -4.19 -3.13
N GLY A 253 -6.25 -3.31 -4.10
CA GLY A 253 -7.51 -3.20 -4.84
C GLY A 253 -8.28 -1.93 -4.52
N VAL A 254 -8.20 -0.96 -5.42
CA VAL A 254 -8.80 0.39 -5.33
C VAL A 254 -10.32 0.36 -5.18
N ASN A 255 -10.99 -0.64 -5.75
CA ASN A 255 -12.45 -0.74 -5.77
C ASN A 255 -13.05 -1.27 -4.47
N VAL A 256 -12.23 -1.83 -3.57
CA VAL A 256 -12.65 -2.39 -2.28
C VAL A 256 -12.15 -1.48 -1.18
N PHE A 257 -13.02 -1.01 -0.28
CA PHE A 257 -12.64 -0.04 0.75
C PHE A 257 -11.43 -0.48 1.60
N LEU A 258 -11.40 -1.74 2.05
CA LEU A 258 -10.31 -2.32 2.84
C LEU A 258 -9.20 -2.96 1.97
N GLY A 259 -9.32 -2.89 0.63
CA GLY A 259 -8.29 -3.38 -0.28
C GLY A 259 -6.91 -2.78 -0.01
N PRO A 260 -6.78 -1.44 0.06
CA PRO A 260 -5.50 -0.78 0.34
C PRO A 260 -4.83 -1.21 1.64
N VAL A 261 -5.61 -1.54 2.68
CA VAL A 261 -5.08 -2.08 3.95
C VAL A 261 -4.33 -3.38 3.71
N LEU A 262 -4.94 -4.29 2.95
CA LEU A 262 -4.34 -5.58 2.62
C LEU A 262 -3.08 -5.41 1.76
N GLY A 263 -3.15 -4.54 0.75
CA GLY A 263 -2.02 -4.25 -0.14
C GLY A 263 -0.85 -3.65 0.62
N ALA A 264 -1.09 -2.61 1.41
CA ALA A 264 -0.06 -1.94 2.19
C ALA A 264 0.56 -2.89 3.24
N ALA A 265 -0.26 -3.63 3.99
CA ALA A 265 0.24 -4.59 4.98
C ALA A 265 1.13 -5.65 4.32
N LEU A 266 0.68 -6.25 3.20
CA LEU A 266 1.44 -7.26 2.48
C LEU A 266 2.75 -6.71 1.93
N MET A 267 2.71 -5.54 1.28
CA MET A 267 3.89 -4.97 0.62
C MET A 267 4.90 -4.44 1.62
N THR A 268 4.48 -3.83 2.72
CA THR A 268 5.37 -3.40 3.80
C THR A 268 6.00 -4.61 4.50
N PHE A 269 5.22 -5.67 4.77
CA PHE A 269 5.76 -6.91 5.31
C PHE A 269 6.78 -7.54 4.34
N PHE A 270 6.43 -7.63 3.05
CA PHE A 270 7.32 -8.16 2.02
C PHE A 270 8.60 -7.33 1.92
N GLY A 271 8.52 -5.99 1.93
CA GLY A 271 9.68 -5.11 1.90
C GLY A 271 10.61 -5.35 3.08
N ASN A 272 10.09 -5.41 4.30
CA ASN A 272 10.88 -5.68 5.50
C ASN A 272 11.50 -7.08 5.48
N ALA A 273 10.73 -8.12 5.16
CA ALA A 273 11.23 -9.50 5.13
C ALA A 273 12.20 -9.76 3.97
N ALA A 274 11.98 -9.15 2.81
CA ALA A 274 12.81 -9.35 1.63
C ALA A 274 14.11 -8.55 1.69
N SER A 275 14.09 -7.35 2.30
CA SER A 275 15.32 -6.52 2.46
C SER A 275 16.38 -7.18 3.31
N ASP A 276 15.99 -8.02 4.27
CA ASP A 276 16.93 -8.80 5.10
C ASP A 276 17.55 -9.99 4.35
N LEU A 277 16.87 -10.46 3.29
CA LEU A 277 17.27 -11.66 2.56
C LEU A 277 18.03 -11.35 1.27
N THR A 278 17.73 -10.25 0.60
CA THR A 278 18.29 -9.93 -0.72
C THR A 278 18.36 -8.43 -0.98
N GLN A 279 19.39 -7.99 -1.70
CA GLN A 279 19.52 -6.61 -2.18
C GLN A 279 18.56 -6.30 -3.33
N SER A 280 18.01 -7.33 -4.01
CA SER A 280 17.09 -7.20 -5.14
C SER A 280 15.62 -7.04 -4.74
N TRP A 281 15.30 -6.82 -3.46
CA TRP A 281 13.92 -6.77 -2.96
C TRP A 281 13.02 -5.76 -3.70
N LEU A 282 13.58 -4.59 -4.11
CA LEU A 282 12.85 -3.58 -4.90
C LEU A 282 12.44 -4.10 -6.28
N LEU A 283 13.30 -4.92 -6.93
CA LEU A 283 12.99 -5.53 -8.21
C LEU A 283 11.84 -6.54 -8.06
N TYR A 284 11.86 -7.36 -7.00
CA TYR A 284 10.77 -8.29 -6.72
C TYR A 284 9.46 -7.57 -6.43
N GLN A 285 9.53 -6.47 -5.70
CA GLN A 285 8.36 -5.63 -5.43
C GLN A 285 7.75 -5.06 -6.71
N GLY A 286 8.59 -4.53 -7.61
CA GLY A 286 8.17 -4.04 -8.91
C GLY A 286 7.59 -5.13 -9.80
N LEU A 287 8.21 -6.32 -9.83
CA LEU A 287 7.73 -7.47 -10.58
C LEU A 287 6.37 -7.94 -10.06
N LEU A 288 6.21 -8.05 -8.74
CA LEU A 288 4.95 -8.41 -8.10
C LEU A 288 3.85 -7.41 -8.49
N PHE A 289 4.17 -6.12 -8.49
CA PHE A 289 3.20 -5.10 -8.92
C PHE A 289 2.75 -5.32 -10.37
N VAL A 290 3.70 -5.51 -11.31
CA VAL A 290 3.38 -5.75 -12.72
C VAL A 290 2.50 -6.99 -12.87
N LEU A 291 2.85 -8.08 -12.17
CA LEU A 291 2.07 -9.33 -12.21
C LEU A 291 0.65 -9.13 -11.66
N VAL A 292 0.49 -8.45 -10.51
CA VAL A 292 -0.83 -8.19 -9.94
C VAL A 292 -1.66 -7.32 -10.87
N MET A 293 -1.07 -6.27 -11.46
CA MET A 293 -1.80 -5.39 -12.39
C MET A 293 -2.20 -6.10 -13.69
N MET A 294 -1.38 -7.01 -14.21
CA MET A 294 -1.70 -7.76 -15.43
C MET A 294 -2.76 -8.84 -15.19
N PHE A 295 -2.68 -9.58 -14.10
CA PHE A 295 -3.50 -10.76 -13.86
C PHE A 295 -4.65 -10.54 -12.88
N MET A 296 -4.59 -9.51 -12.04
CA MET A 296 -5.56 -9.21 -10.99
C MET A 296 -6.01 -7.75 -11.02
N PRO A 297 -6.73 -7.29 -12.06
CA PRO A 297 -7.09 -5.86 -12.21
C PRO A 297 -7.96 -5.33 -11.05
N SER A 298 -8.60 -6.21 -10.29
CA SER A 298 -9.36 -5.86 -9.06
C SER A 298 -8.49 -5.89 -7.80
N GLY A 299 -7.19 -6.16 -7.91
CA GLY A 299 -6.26 -6.32 -6.80
C GLY A 299 -6.52 -7.57 -5.94
N LEU A 300 -5.72 -7.71 -4.87
CA LEU A 300 -5.82 -8.85 -3.94
C LEU A 300 -7.19 -8.95 -3.27
N ALA A 301 -7.78 -7.82 -2.88
CA ALA A 301 -9.11 -7.80 -2.27
C ALA A 301 -10.19 -8.29 -3.24
N GLY A 302 -10.09 -7.98 -4.52
CA GLY A 302 -10.99 -8.50 -5.56
C GLY A 302 -10.91 -10.03 -5.67
N LEU A 303 -9.69 -10.57 -5.60
CA LEU A 303 -9.46 -12.02 -5.60
C LEU A 303 -10.08 -12.69 -4.37
N VAL A 304 -9.88 -12.11 -3.17
CA VAL A 304 -10.49 -12.62 -1.93
C VAL A 304 -12.02 -12.60 -2.02
N LEU A 305 -12.62 -11.54 -2.58
CA LEU A 305 -14.06 -11.46 -2.77
C LEU A 305 -14.57 -12.50 -3.78
N CYS A 306 -13.87 -12.70 -4.89
CA CYS A 306 -14.20 -13.71 -5.89
C CYS A 306 -14.16 -15.11 -5.28
N TRP A 307 -13.10 -15.46 -4.56
CA TRP A 307 -12.96 -16.73 -3.88
C TRP A 307 -14.03 -16.92 -2.80
N SER A 308 -14.31 -15.91 -2.00
CA SER A 308 -15.34 -15.98 -0.97
C SER A 308 -16.74 -16.21 -1.56
N ALA A 309 -17.03 -15.64 -2.72
CA ALA A 309 -18.28 -15.86 -3.45
C ALA A 309 -18.37 -17.30 -3.96
N GLN A 310 -17.29 -17.84 -4.53
CA GLN A 310 -17.25 -19.21 -5.00
C GLN A 310 -17.33 -20.24 -3.86
N ILE A 311 -16.66 -19.98 -2.74
CA ILE A 311 -16.75 -20.82 -1.52
C ILE A 311 -18.21 -20.90 -1.03
N ARG A 312 -18.94 -19.79 -1.03
CA ARG A 312 -20.36 -19.77 -0.62
C ARG A 312 -21.27 -20.53 -1.57
N ARG A 313 -20.93 -20.58 -2.88
CA ARG A 313 -21.76 -21.23 -3.91
C ARG A 313 -21.52 -22.73 -3.98
N ARG A 314 -20.26 -23.18 -3.98
CA ARG A 314 -19.86 -24.57 -4.27
C ARG A 314 -19.27 -25.32 -3.08
N GLY A 315 -19.08 -24.64 -1.96
CA GLY A 315 -18.34 -25.18 -0.84
C GLY A 315 -16.83 -25.07 -1.02
N TRP A 316 -16.11 -25.10 0.08
CA TRP A 316 -14.66 -24.90 0.10
C TRP A 316 -13.87 -26.06 -0.50
N LEU A 317 -14.39 -27.31 -0.38
CA LEU A 317 -13.73 -28.51 -0.91
C LEU A 317 -13.58 -28.52 -2.44
N ALA A 318 -14.51 -27.90 -3.17
CA ALA A 318 -14.44 -27.83 -4.63
C ALA A 318 -13.34 -26.88 -5.14
N ILE A 319 -12.94 -25.90 -4.33
CA ILE A 319 -11.96 -24.86 -4.72
C ILE A 319 -10.54 -25.25 -4.32
N ILE A 320 -10.36 -26.12 -3.32
CA ILE A 320 -9.03 -26.52 -2.83
C ILE A 320 -8.10 -27.00 -3.94
N PRO A 321 -8.50 -27.87 -4.89
CA PRO A 321 -7.59 -28.36 -5.92
C PRO A 321 -7.07 -27.23 -6.83
N ALA A 322 -7.98 -26.33 -7.24
CA ALA A 322 -7.62 -25.19 -8.09
C ALA A 322 -6.76 -24.17 -7.34
N ALA A 323 -7.05 -23.90 -6.08
CA ALA A 323 -6.27 -23.04 -5.22
C ALA A 323 -4.87 -23.59 -4.95
N PHE A 324 -4.79 -24.88 -4.62
CA PHE A 324 -3.52 -25.55 -4.34
C PHE A 324 -2.63 -25.60 -5.58
N SER A 325 -3.18 -25.96 -6.74
CA SER A 325 -2.42 -25.97 -8.01
C SER A 325 -1.99 -24.55 -8.41
N ALA A 326 -2.81 -23.52 -8.18
CA ALA A 326 -2.41 -22.13 -8.43
C ALA A 326 -1.29 -21.65 -7.51
N LEU A 327 -1.38 -21.95 -6.20
CA LEU A 327 -0.33 -21.60 -5.23
C LEU A 327 0.99 -22.34 -5.52
N LEU A 328 0.90 -23.64 -5.84
CA LEU A 328 2.06 -24.46 -6.17
C LEU A 328 2.73 -23.95 -7.47
N GLY A 329 1.94 -23.67 -8.50
CA GLY A 329 2.46 -23.15 -9.77
C GLY A 329 3.07 -21.75 -9.61
N ALA A 330 2.44 -20.87 -8.84
CA ALA A 330 2.98 -19.55 -8.51
C ALA A 330 4.27 -19.65 -7.68
N GLY A 331 4.32 -20.57 -6.69
CA GLY A 331 5.51 -20.80 -5.87
C GLY A 331 6.70 -21.31 -6.68
N VAL A 332 6.49 -22.30 -7.56
CA VAL A 332 7.55 -22.83 -8.44
C VAL A 332 8.04 -21.78 -9.42
N LEU A 333 7.13 -20.99 -10.00
CA LEU A 333 7.50 -19.90 -10.90
C LEU A 333 8.27 -18.80 -10.17
N SER A 334 7.84 -18.41 -8.97
CA SER A 334 8.56 -17.44 -8.14
C SER A 334 9.96 -17.92 -7.80
N LEU A 335 10.11 -19.20 -7.44
CA LEU A 335 11.41 -19.80 -7.16
C LEU A 335 12.35 -19.78 -8.40
N ALA A 336 11.80 -20.03 -9.59
CA ALA A 336 12.56 -19.94 -10.84
C ALA A 336 13.04 -18.50 -11.11
N VAL A 337 12.17 -17.53 -10.91
CA VAL A 337 12.48 -16.10 -11.09
C VAL A 337 13.52 -15.63 -10.07
N VAL A 338 13.35 -15.98 -8.79
CA VAL A 338 14.32 -15.65 -7.74
C VAL A 338 15.68 -16.27 -8.03
N PHE A 339 15.71 -17.55 -8.42
CA PHE A 339 16.97 -18.21 -8.78
C PHE A 339 17.67 -17.48 -9.94
N LEU A 340 16.93 -17.12 -10.98
CA LEU A 340 17.51 -16.43 -12.14
C LEU A 340 18.05 -15.04 -11.77
N ILE A 341 17.27 -14.25 -11.03
CA ILE A 341 17.64 -12.89 -10.63
C ILE A 341 18.86 -12.91 -9.69
N GLU A 342 18.88 -13.78 -8.67
CA GLU A 342 19.98 -13.88 -7.73
C GLU A 342 21.26 -14.36 -8.43
N THR A 343 21.14 -15.29 -9.40
CA THR A 343 22.29 -15.72 -10.22
C THR A 343 22.83 -14.56 -11.04
N LEU A 344 21.96 -13.83 -11.75
CA LEU A 344 22.36 -12.67 -12.54
C LEU A 344 22.99 -11.57 -11.68
N GLN A 345 22.36 -11.22 -10.55
CA GLN A 345 22.87 -10.18 -9.67
C GLN A 345 24.29 -10.52 -9.16
N ARG A 346 24.53 -11.78 -8.75
CA ARG A 346 25.83 -12.20 -8.25
C ARG A 346 26.89 -12.23 -9.36
N VAL A 347 26.53 -12.76 -10.53
CA VAL A 347 27.45 -12.80 -11.71
C VAL A 347 27.85 -11.39 -12.15
N PHE A 348 26.92 -10.42 -12.10
CA PHE A 348 27.17 -9.04 -12.48
C PHE A 348 27.63 -8.13 -11.34
N SER A 349 27.80 -8.66 -10.11
CA SER A 349 28.35 -7.88 -9.00
C SER A 349 29.81 -7.49 -9.25
N GLN A 350 30.20 -6.30 -8.79
CA GLN A 350 31.56 -5.81 -8.95
C GLN A 350 32.59 -6.73 -8.31
N ASP A 351 32.28 -7.28 -7.13
CA ASP A 351 33.15 -8.22 -6.41
C ASP A 351 33.41 -9.50 -7.20
N TYR A 352 32.36 -10.06 -7.83
CA TYR A 352 32.49 -11.26 -8.65
C TYR A 352 33.26 -10.98 -9.93
N GLN A 353 33.05 -9.84 -10.56
CA GLN A 353 33.79 -9.41 -11.74
C GLN A 353 35.28 -9.19 -11.43
N ALA A 354 35.60 -8.67 -10.25
CA ALA A 354 36.99 -8.55 -9.81
C ALA A 354 37.67 -9.91 -9.61
N LEU A 355 36.97 -10.90 -9.07
CA LEU A 355 37.45 -12.28 -8.92
C LEU A 355 37.71 -12.95 -10.26
N LEU A 356 36.81 -12.74 -11.25
CA LEU A 356 37.00 -13.24 -12.61
C LEU A 356 38.25 -12.70 -13.29
N MET A 357 38.59 -11.43 -13.04
CA MET A 357 39.83 -10.85 -13.58
C MET A 357 41.09 -11.41 -12.95
N THR A 358 41.01 -11.94 -11.72
CA THR A 358 42.17 -12.47 -10.99
C THR A 358 42.41 -13.96 -11.28
N ASP A 359 41.33 -14.78 -11.27
CA ASP A 359 41.47 -16.27 -11.28
C ASP A 359 41.23 -16.89 -12.68
N GLN A 360 40.83 -16.15 -13.69
CA GLN A 360 40.50 -16.61 -15.07
C GLN A 360 39.50 -17.80 -15.11
N ALA A 361 38.89 -18.17 -14.00
CA ALA A 361 37.90 -19.23 -13.86
C ALA A 361 36.60 -18.64 -13.29
N TRP A 362 35.45 -19.27 -13.60
CA TRP A 362 34.16 -18.87 -13.06
C TRP A 362 34.04 -19.40 -11.61
N PRO A 363 34.21 -18.60 -10.56
CA PRO A 363 34.06 -19.05 -9.19
C PRO A 363 32.63 -19.53 -8.92
N ALA A 364 32.52 -20.54 -8.03
CA ALA A 364 31.22 -21.06 -7.64
C ALA A 364 30.42 -20.02 -6.85
N ILE A 365 29.14 -19.92 -7.13
CA ILE A 365 28.19 -19.03 -6.44
C ILE A 365 27.36 -19.87 -5.47
N SER A 366 27.32 -19.48 -4.21
CA SER A 366 26.48 -20.16 -3.21
C SER A 366 25.04 -19.63 -3.28
N LEU A 367 24.08 -20.45 -3.77
CA LEU A 367 22.66 -20.15 -3.81
C LEU A 367 21.85 -21.29 -3.19
N PHE A 368 20.92 -20.97 -2.31
CA PHE A 368 20.05 -21.95 -1.62
C PHE A 368 20.83 -23.07 -0.92
N GLY A 369 21.99 -22.75 -0.33
CA GLY A 369 22.83 -23.72 0.38
C GLY A 369 23.60 -24.68 -0.52
N ARG A 370 23.66 -24.44 -1.83
CA ARG A 370 24.45 -25.20 -2.81
C ARG A 370 25.37 -24.29 -3.61
N GLU A 371 26.48 -24.83 -4.04
CA GLU A 371 27.43 -24.16 -4.92
C GLU A 371 27.04 -24.39 -6.38
N TRP A 372 26.90 -23.29 -7.14
CA TRP A 372 26.54 -23.30 -8.55
C TRP A 372 27.66 -22.68 -9.37
N LEU A 373 28.09 -23.37 -10.42
CA LEU A 373 29.09 -22.86 -11.36
C LEU A 373 28.38 -22.07 -12.47
N PRO A 374 28.58 -20.75 -12.61
CA PRO A 374 27.95 -19.96 -13.66
C PRO A 374 28.31 -20.39 -15.08
N GLY A 375 29.47 -21.03 -15.26
CA GLY A 375 29.87 -21.63 -16.53
C GLY A 375 29.17 -22.96 -16.89
N ALA A 376 28.47 -23.58 -15.93
CA ALA A 376 27.80 -24.85 -16.15
C ALA A 376 26.41 -24.64 -16.76
N LEU A 377 26.08 -25.42 -17.79
CA LEU A 377 24.77 -25.41 -18.46
C LEU A 377 23.62 -25.67 -17.47
N LEU A 378 23.87 -26.47 -16.45
CA LEU A 378 22.89 -26.82 -15.40
C LEU A 378 22.40 -25.60 -14.62
N THR A 379 23.26 -24.61 -14.35
CA THR A 379 22.94 -23.38 -13.63
C THR A 379 21.87 -22.57 -14.36
N TRP A 380 21.93 -22.52 -15.69
CA TRP A 380 20.95 -21.80 -16.51
C TRP A 380 19.74 -22.64 -16.93
N ALA A 381 19.92 -23.97 -17.03
CA ALA A 381 18.81 -24.87 -17.32
C ALA A 381 17.83 -24.99 -16.14
N THR A 382 18.33 -24.92 -14.89
CA THR A 382 17.49 -25.06 -13.69
C THR A 382 16.34 -24.04 -13.63
N PRO A 383 16.57 -22.71 -13.72
CA PRO A 383 15.48 -21.74 -13.67
C PRO A 383 14.53 -21.85 -14.87
N LEU A 384 15.02 -22.25 -16.05
CA LEU A 384 14.19 -22.47 -17.24
C LEU A 384 13.26 -23.68 -17.06
N LEU A 385 13.77 -24.80 -16.52
CA LEU A 385 12.97 -25.98 -16.23
C LEU A 385 11.93 -25.72 -15.14
N LEU A 386 12.33 -25.05 -14.05
CA LEU A 386 11.42 -24.65 -12.99
C LEU A 386 10.36 -23.68 -13.52
N GLY A 387 10.74 -22.70 -14.32
CA GLY A 387 9.81 -21.76 -14.94
C GLY A 387 8.81 -22.45 -15.84
N GLY A 388 9.27 -23.36 -16.70
CA GLY A 388 8.41 -24.19 -17.56
C GLY A 388 7.45 -25.06 -16.75
N ALA A 389 7.91 -25.72 -15.70
CA ALA A 389 7.08 -26.51 -14.80
C ALA A 389 6.06 -25.64 -14.09
N GLY A 390 6.44 -24.47 -13.55
CA GLY A 390 5.54 -23.52 -12.93
C GLY A 390 4.42 -23.03 -13.87
N LEU A 391 4.77 -22.69 -15.10
CA LEU A 391 3.80 -22.28 -16.12
C LEU A 391 2.82 -23.40 -16.49
N LEU A 392 3.28 -24.65 -16.59
CA LEU A 392 2.42 -25.81 -16.84
C LEU A 392 1.42 -26.02 -15.69
N VAL A 393 1.87 -25.93 -14.45
CA VAL A 393 0.99 -26.06 -13.27
C VAL A 393 -0.03 -24.92 -13.21
N LEU A 394 0.37 -23.67 -13.52
CA LEU A 394 -0.57 -22.55 -13.61
C LEU A 394 -1.58 -22.72 -14.75
N LYS A 395 -1.18 -23.28 -15.87
CA LYS A 395 -2.11 -23.61 -16.97
C LYS A 395 -3.14 -24.65 -16.53
N LEU A 396 -2.72 -25.68 -15.79
CA LEU A 396 -3.62 -26.67 -15.19
C LEU A 396 -4.58 -26.01 -14.16
N ALA A 397 -4.06 -25.16 -13.29
CA ALA A 397 -4.87 -24.41 -12.33
C ALA A 397 -5.93 -23.54 -13.03
N ARG A 398 -5.55 -22.84 -14.09
CA ARG A 398 -6.47 -22.05 -14.91
C ARG A 398 -7.56 -22.92 -15.53
N HIS A 399 -7.22 -24.10 -16.05
CA HIS A 399 -8.19 -25.02 -16.63
C HIS A 399 -9.17 -25.56 -15.58
N GLN A 400 -8.68 -25.91 -14.37
CA GLN A 400 -9.55 -26.30 -13.25
C GLN A 400 -10.48 -25.16 -12.84
N TRP A 401 -9.97 -23.91 -12.81
CA TRP A 401 -10.76 -22.73 -12.49
C TRP A 401 -11.85 -22.44 -13.54
N LEU A 402 -11.53 -22.56 -14.83
CA LEU A 402 -12.51 -22.38 -15.91
C LEU A 402 -13.61 -23.43 -15.84
N ARG A 403 -13.31 -24.70 -15.57
CA ARG A 403 -14.33 -25.74 -15.35
C ARG A 403 -15.26 -25.38 -14.18
N LEU A 404 -14.72 -24.77 -13.11
CA LEU A 404 -15.55 -24.28 -12.00
C LEU A 404 -16.45 -23.09 -12.42
N LEU A 405 -16.14 -22.37 -13.49
CA LEU A 405 -16.99 -21.29 -14.02
C LEU A 405 -18.00 -21.81 -15.04
N ASP A 406 -17.61 -22.75 -15.91
CA ASP A 406 -18.44 -23.29 -17.01
C ASP A 406 -19.58 -24.19 -16.52
N ASP A 407 -19.45 -24.83 -15.37
CA ASP A 407 -20.55 -25.55 -14.71
C ASP A 407 -21.66 -24.63 -14.17
N GLU A 408 -21.67 -23.34 -14.48
CA GLU A 408 -22.84 -22.50 -14.21
C GLU A 408 -23.98 -22.92 -15.14
N PRO A 409 -25.15 -23.36 -14.62
CA PRO A 409 -26.35 -23.47 -15.44
C PRO A 409 -26.61 -22.07 -16.02
N VAL A 410 -26.78 -21.99 -17.33
CA VAL A 410 -27.06 -20.77 -18.09
C VAL A 410 -28.36 -20.14 -17.57
N VAL A 411 -28.29 -19.49 -16.42
CA VAL A 411 -29.36 -18.67 -15.87
C VAL A 411 -28.98 -17.21 -16.11
N ASN A 412 -29.48 -16.72 -17.26
CA ASN A 412 -29.62 -15.30 -17.58
C ASN A 412 -28.36 -14.42 -17.77
N ALA A 413 -27.54 -14.69 -18.76
CA ALA A 413 -26.82 -13.64 -19.48
C ALA A 413 -27.79 -12.69 -20.25
N ALA A 414 -29.05 -13.10 -20.47
CA ALA A 414 -30.08 -12.28 -21.10
C ALA A 414 -30.68 -11.22 -20.18
N ALA A 415 -30.59 -11.36 -18.86
CA ALA A 415 -31.15 -10.41 -17.90
C ALA A 415 -30.25 -9.21 -17.57
N LEU A 416 -29.00 -9.20 -18.04
CA LEU A 416 -28.03 -8.10 -17.84
C LEU A 416 -27.76 -7.25 -19.10
N ARG A 417 -28.44 -7.52 -20.20
CA ARG A 417 -28.47 -6.56 -21.31
C ARG A 417 -29.46 -5.47 -20.93
N PRO A 418 -29.07 -4.20 -20.85
CA PRO A 418 -30.04 -3.12 -20.78
C PRO A 418 -30.92 -3.23 -22.02
N ARG A 419 -32.24 -3.34 -21.84
CA ARG A 419 -33.20 -3.17 -22.93
C ARG A 419 -32.89 -1.81 -23.57
N VAL A 420 -32.34 -1.82 -24.76
CA VAL A 420 -32.36 -0.67 -25.65
C VAL A 420 -33.80 -0.60 -26.14
N GLU A 421 -34.64 0.18 -25.43
CA GLU A 421 -35.94 0.62 -25.94
C GLU A 421 -35.65 1.61 -27.07
N GLY A 422 -35.98 1.23 -28.27
CA GLY A 422 -35.92 2.16 -29.41
C GLY A 422 -35.66 1.54 -30.77
N GLU A 423 -36.41 0.50 -31.13
CA GLU A 423 -36.72 0.22 -32.53
C GLU A 423 -38.24 0.00 -32.60
N GLN A 424 -38.91 1.04 -33.01
CA GLN A 424 -40.27 0.93 -33.61
C GLN A 424 -40.18 1.05 -35.11
N PRO A 425 -41.08 0.38 -35.86
CA PRO A 425 -40.99 0.16 -37.30
C PRO A 425 -41.16 1.40 -38.15
#